data_b68364573f5e7bcb5beb1ee0f608249e
#
_entry.id   b68364573f5e7bcb5beb1ee0f608249e
#
_cell.length_a   1.000
_cell.length_b   1.000
_cell.length_c   1.000
_cell.angle_alpha   90.00
_cell.angle_beta   90.00
_cell.angle_gamma   90.00
#
_symmetry.space_group_name_H-M   'P 1'
#
loop_
_entity.id
_entity.type
_entity.pdbx_description
1 polymer ?
#
loop_
_entity_poly.entity_id
_entity_poly.type
_entity_poly.pdbx_seq_one_letter_code
_entity_poly.pdbx_strand_id
1 'polypeptide(L)'
;MTHDELIAEAGRRLAEAAPEARILLFGSHARGDADPESDLDLLVIEPNVQNRHAESVRLRRTLRGLGTPADVIVVSPEHVDEWAGVQGTVIHEALREGRVLVGT
;
A
#
# COMPACT_ATOMS: atom_id res chain seq x y z
N MET A 1 -18.96 -1.06 -6.61
CA MET A 1 -18.28 -1.47 -5.35
C MET A 1 -18.29 -0.32 -4.35
N THR A 2 -18.47 -0.65 -3.08
CA THR A 2 -18.26 0.32 -2.00
C THR A 2 -16.77 0.56 -1.83
N HIS A 3 -16.41 1.61 -1.08
CA HIS A 3 -14.99 1.88 -0.75
C HIS A 3 -14.36 0.68 -0.03
N ASP A 4 -15.08 0.08 0.91
CA ASP A 4 -14.55 -1.08 1.64
C ASP A 4 -14.32 -2.26 0.72
N GLU A 5 -15.20 -2.49 -0.25
CA GLU A 5 -15.04 -3.54 -1.24
C GLU A 5 -13.85 -3.28 -2.17
N LEU A 6 -13.63 -2.02 -2.58
CA LEU A 6 -12.48 -1.63 -3.38
C LEU A 6 -11.17 -1.88 -2.62
N ILE A 7 -11.13 -1.49 -1.36
CA ILE A 7 -9.95 -1.68 -0.51
C ILE A 7 -9.65 -3.18 -0.32
N ALA A 8 -10.70 -3.98 -0.05
CA ALA A 8 -10.53 -5.43 0.11
C ALA A 8 -10.03 -6.08 -1.18
N GLU A 9 -10.56 -5.67 -2.32
CA GLU A 9 -10.14 -6.22 -3.61
C GLU A 9 -8.70 -5.83 -3.93
N ALA A 10 -8.30 -4.59 -3.65
CA ALA A 10 -6.91 -4.16 -3.83
C ALA A 10 -5.97 -5.01 -2.99
N GLY A 11 -6.29 -5.23 -1.72
CA GLY A 11 -5.50 -6.07 -0.84
C GLY A 11 -5.39 -7.50 -1.35
N ARG A 12 -6.49 -8.07 -1.83
CA ARG A 12 -6.51 -9.43 -2.38
C ARG A 12 -5.59 -9.56 -3.59
N ARG A 13 -5.69 -8.62 -4.53
CA ARG A 13 -4.87 -8.65 -5.75
C ARG A 13 -3.39 -8.51 -5.44
N LEU A 14 -3.06 -7.60 -4.53
CA LEU A 14 -1.66 -7.40 -4.13
C LEU A 14 -1.12 -8.61 -3.36
N ALA A 15 -1.94 -9.24 -2.52
CA ALA A 15 -1.52 -10.44 -1.81
C ALA A 15 -1.22 -11.60 -2.76
N GLU A 16 -2.00 -11.76 -3.82
CA GLU A 16 -1.74 -12.78 -4.84
C GLU A 16 -0.45 -12.48 -5.61
N ALA A 17 -0.20 -11.21 -5.92
CA ALA A 17 0.97 -10.81 -6.70
C ALA A 17 2.24 -10.76 -5.87
N ALA A 18 2.14 -10.56 -4.56
CA ALA A 18 3.27 -10.46 -3.65
C ALA A 18 2.96 -11.22 -2.35
N PRO A 19 3.04 -12.58 -2.37
CA PRO A 19 2.56 -13.40 -1.24
C PRO A 19 3.33 -13.20 0.06
N GLU A 20 4.56 -12.71 -0.01
CA GLU A 20 5.39 -12.49 1.19
C GLU A 20 5.28 -11.07 1.73
N ALA A 21 4.49 -10.20 1.09
CA ALA A 21 4.42 -8.80 1.46
C ALA A 21 3.43 -8.55 2.57
N ARG A 22 3.73 -7.52 3.38
CA ARG A 22 2.74 -6.86 4.23
C ARG A 22 2.22 -5.65 3.47
N ILE A 23 0.92 -5.40 3.57
CA ILE A 23 0.28 -4.33 2.80
C ILE A 23 -0.51 -3.47 3.76
N LEU A 24 -0.22 -2.16 3.72
CA LEU A 24 -0.90 -1.16 4.55
C LEU A 24 -1.59 -0.14 3.66
N LEU A 25 -2.81 0.20 4.04
CA LEU A 25 -3.51 1.34 3.48
C LEU A 25 -3.18 2.56 4.33
N PHE A 26 -2.80 3.66 3.71
CA PHE A 26 -2.55 4.90 4.43
C PHE A 26 -3.20 6.07 3.68
N GLY A 27 -2.97 7.30 4.15
CA GLY A 27 -3.54 8.47 3.52
C GLY A 27 -5.02 8.65 3.84
N SER A 28 -5.75 9.36 2.97
CA SER A 28 -7.12 9.78 3.23
C SER A 28 -8.09 8.63 3.44
N HIS A 29 -7.94 7.54 2.70
CA HIS A 29 -8.82 6.36 2.89
C HIS A 29 -8.61 5.69 4.25
N ALA A 30 -7.39 5.67 4.75
CA ALA A 30 -7.10 5.12 6.07
C ALA A 30 -7.62 6.02 7.19
N ARG A 31 -7.54 7.34 6.98
CA ARG A 31 -8.03 8.32 7.97
C ARG A 31 -9.54 8.47 7.97
N GLY A 32 -10.22 8.00 6.91
CA GLY A 32 -11.67 8.14 6.78
C GLY A 32 -12.12 9.51 6.23
N ASP A 33 -11.19 10.32 5.72
CA ASP A 33 -11.50 11.63 5.16
C ASP A 33 -11.38 11.67 3.63
N ALA A 34 -11.38 10.50 2.98
CA ALA A 34 -11.30 10.40 1.53
C ALA A 34 -12.59 10.89 0.87
N ASP A 35 -12.45 11.64 -0.21
CA ASP A 35 -13.58 11.95 -1.09
C ASP A 35 -13.67 10.88 -2.21
N PRO A 36 -14.73 10.92 -3.05
CA PRO A 36 -14.89 9.90 -4.11
C PRO A 36 -13.76 9.86 -5.13
N GLU A 37 -12.96 10.93 -5.23
CA GLU A 37 -11.87 11.01 -6.19
C GLU A 37 -10.50 10.75 -5.57
N SER A 38 -10.43 10.48 -4.26
CA SER A 38 -9.18 10.21 -3.58
C SER A 38 -8.56 8.90 -4.05
N ASP A 39 -7.24 8.93 -4.26
CA ASP A 39 -6.47 7.73 -4.62
C ASP A 39 -6.32 6.81 -3.41
N LEU A 40 -6.20 5.51 -3.67
CA LEU A 40 -5.77 4.57 -2.65
C LEU A 40 -4.25 4.68 -2.49
N ASP A 41 -3.78 4.90 -1.27
CA ASP A 41 -2.36 4.94 -0.96
C ASP A 41 -1.97 3.64 -0.27
N LEU A 42 -1.13 2.85 -0.93
CA LEU A 42 -0.78 1.51 -0.48
C LEU A 42 0.73 1.39 -0.30
N LEU A 43 1.12 0.98 0.91
CA LEU A 43 2.52 0.68 1.22
C LEU A 43 2.69 -0.83 1.23
N VAL A 44 3.59 -1.32 0.39
CA VAL A 44 3.90 -2.75 0.27
C VAL A 44 5.28 -2.98 0.85
N ILE A 45 5.35 -3.71 1.95
CA ILE A 45 6.61 -4.08 2.60
C ILE A 45 6.95 -5.48 2.13
N GLU A 46 7.90 -5.58 1.23
CA GLU A 46 8.20 -6.84 0.54
C GLU A 46 9.68 -7.17 0.61
N PRO A 47 10.06 -8.39 1.08
CA PRO A 47 11.46 -8.78 1.12
C PRO A 47 11.96 -9.19 -0.26
N ASN A 48 13.29 -9.14 -0.43
CA ASN A 48 13.99 -9.67 -1.60
C ASN A 48 13.67 -8.98 -2.92
N VAL A 49 13.24 -7.73 -2.87
CA VAL A 49 12.97 -6.93 -4.07
C VAL A 49 14.26 -6.27 -4.53
N GLN A 50 14.69 -6.56 -5.75
CA GLN A 50 15.91 -6.00 -6.31
C GLN A 50 15.69 -4.61 -6.90
N ASN A 51 14.53 -4.37 -7.52
CA ASN A 51 14.20 -3.09 -8.12
C ASN A 51 12.80 -2.67 -7.64
N ARG A 52 12.79 -1.77 -6.65
CA ARG A 52 11.54 -1.35 -6.02
C ARG A 52 10.62 -0.61 -6.99
N HIS A 53 11.19 0.19 -7.88
CA HIS A 53 10.39 0.93 -8.86
C HIS A 53 9.69 -0.03 -9.82
N ALA A 54 10.41 -1.00 -10.36
CA ALA A 54 9.83 -2.00 -11.26
C ALA A 54 8.75 -2.81 -10.55
N GLU A 55 8.98 -3.16 -9.29
CA GLU A 55 8.01 -3.91 -8.51
C GLU A 55 6.75 -3.09 -8.24
N SER A 56 6.88 -1.80 -7.94
CA SER A 56 5.72 -0.94 -7.72
C SER A 56 4.88 -0.82 -9.00
N VAL A 57 5.53 -0.75 -10.17
CA VAL A 57 4.83 -0.72 -11.45
C VAL A 57 4.11 -2.05 -11.69
N ARG A 58 4.77 -3.18 -11.43
CA ARG A 58 4.17 -4.51 -11.59
C ARG A 58 2.94 -4.65 -10.71
N LEU A 59 3.05 -4.28 -9.45
CA LEU A 59 1.94 -4.39 -8.51
C LEU A 59 0.81 -3.44 -8.85
N ARG A 60 1.11 -2.21 -9.25
CA ARG A 60 0.07 -1.26 -9.64
C ARG A 60 -0.73 -1.76 -10.84
N ARG A 61 -0.08 -2.47 -11.78
CA ARG A 61 -0.78 -3.05 -12.93
C ARG A 61 -1.83 -4.07 -12.53
N THR A 62 -1.65 -4.76 -11.41
CA THR A 62 -2.65 -5.72 -10.94
C THR A 62 -3.93 -5.05 -10.49
N LEU A 63 -3.88 -3.74 -10.25
CA LEU A 63 -5.04 -2.96 -9.80
C LEU A 63 -5.80 -2.30 -10.94
N ARG A 64 -5.46 -2.62 -12.19
CA ARG A 64 -6.20 -2.10 -13.34
C ARG A 64 -7.66 -2.53 -13.28
N GLY A 65 -8.55 -1.62 -13.65
CA GLY A 65 -9.96 -1.89 -13.65
C GLY A 65 -10.62 -1.90 -12.29
N LEU A 66 -9.87 -1.53 -11.24
CA LEU A 66 -10.40 -1.47 -9.89
C LEU A 66 -11.49 -0.39 -9.73
N GLY A 67 -11.43 0.65 -10.55
CA GLY A 67 -12.41 1.74 -10.51
C GLY A 67 -11.96 2.97 -9.75
N THR A 68 -10.77 2.93 -9.14
CA THR A 68 -10.17 4.09 -8.50
C THR A 68 -8.66 4.05 -8.70
N PRO A 69 -8.01 5.20 -8.83
CA PRO A 69 -6.55 5.23 -8.92
C PRO A 69 -5.90 4.72 -7.64
N ALA A 70 -4.74 4.12 -7.78
CA ALA A 70 -4.01 3.60 -6.64
C ALA A 70 -2.52 3.92 -6.80
N ASP A 71 -1.91 4.41 -5.73
CA ASP A 71 -0.47 4.58 -5.61
C ASP A 71 0.09 3.42 -4.80
N VAL A 72 1.08 2.73 -5.37
CA VAL A 72 1.74 1.61 -4.71
C VAL A 72 3.19 1.98 -4.47
N ILE A 73 3.58 2.00 -3.21
CA ILE A 73 4.96 2.27 -2.79
C ILE A 73 5.53 0.99 -2.21
N VAL A 74 6.62 0.51 -2.81
CA VAL A 74 7.29 -0.72 -2.36
C VAL A 74 8.51 -0.36 -1.55
N VAL A 75 8.62 -0.93 -0.36
CA VAL A 75 9.78 -0.76 0.51
C VAL A 75 10.22 -2.12 1.05
N SER A 76 11.48 -2.21 1.48
CA SER A 76 11.98 -3.41 2.14
C SER A 76 11.71 -3.36 3.64
N PRO A 77 11.71 -4.51 4.33
CA PRO A 77 11.63 -4.53 5.79
C PRO A 77 12.75 -3.71 6.45
N GLU A 78 13.95 -3.73 5.87
CA GLU A 78 15.10 -2.96 6.37
C GLU A 78 14.85 -1.45 6.27
N HIS A 79 14.22 -1.00 5.19
CA HIS A 79 13.82 0.39 5.03
C HIS A 79 12.82 0.82 6.10
N VAL A 80 11.87 -0.07 6.41
CA VAL A 80 10.88 0.21 7.45
C VAL A 80 11.59 0.41 8.79
N ASP A 81 12.54 -0.45 9.13
CA ASP A 81 13.29 -0.32 10.36
C ASP A 81 14.08 0.99 10.45
N GLU A 82 14.67 1.41 9.33
CA GLU A 82 15.47 2.64 9.29
C GLU A 82 14.62 3.91 9.39
N TRP A 83 13.45 3.93 8.74
CA TRP A 83 12.70 5.16 8.53
C TRP A 83 11.42 5.24 9.38
N ALA A 84 11.06 4.19 10.12
CA ALA A 84 9.82 4.15 10.90
C ALA A 84 9.72 5.31 11.90
N GLY A 85 10.84 5.71 12.50
CA GLY A 85 10.87 6.80 13.48
C GLY A 85 11.18 8.16 12.90
N VAL A 86 11.36 8.28 11.58
CA VAL A 86 11.76 9.55 10.96
C VAL A 86 10.50 10.30 10.50
N GLN A 87 10.15 11.35 11.23
CA GLN A 87 8.98 12.16 10.92
C GLN A 87 9.10 12.80 9.54
N GLY A 88 7.97 12.95 8.86
CA GLY A 88 7.92 13.52 7.51
C GLY A 88 8.18 12.55 6.39
N THR A 89 8.47 11.28 6.69
CA THR A 89 8.63 10.27 5.66
C THR A 89 7.31 9.52 5.42
N VAL A 90 7.15 9.00 4.21
CA VAL A 90 5.97 8.19 3.85
C VAL A 90 5.87 6.96 4.76
N ILE A 91 6.99 6.32 5.07
CA ILE A 91 7.01 5.14 5.94
C ILE A 91 6.48 5.49 7.32
N HIS A 92 6.97 6.58 7.92
CA HIS A 92 6.51 7.02 9.24
C HIS A 92 5.01 7.29 9.24
N GLU A 93 4.53 8.04 8.25
CA GLU A 93 3.10 8.36 8.15
C GLU A 93 2.24 7.11 7.95
N ALA A 94 2.68 6.20 7.09
CA ALA A 94 1.95 4.97 6.82
C ALA A 94 1.86 4.08 8.07
N LEU A 95 2.93 3.99 8.84
CA LEU A 95 2.92 3.21 10.09
C LEU A 95 2.07 3.85 11.18
N ARG A 96 2.06 5.19 11.24
CA ARG A 96 1.34 5.91 12.27
C ARG A 96 -0.18 5.88 12.04
N GLU A 97 -0.64 6.07 10.81
CA GLU A 97 -2.06 6.20 10.50
C GLU A 97 -2.60 5.06 9.62
N GLY A 98 -1.73 4.16 9.19
CA GLY A 98 -2.09 3.12 8.26
C GLY A 98 -2.92 2.00 8.86
N ARG A 99 -3.65 1.31 7.99
CA ARG A 99 -4.44 0.14 8.32
C ARG A 99 -3.86 -1.07 7.61
N VAL A 100 -3.57 -2.14 8.34
CA VAL A 100 -3.03 -3.37 7.75
C VAL A 100 -4.12 -4.05 6.95
N LEU A 101 -3.88 -4.29 5.67
CA LEU A 101 -4.79 -5.05 4.81
C LEU A 101 -4.37 -6.50 4.72
N VAL A 102 -3.07 -6.78 4.68
CA VAL A 102 -2.51 -8.12 4.53
C VAL A 102 -1.26 -8.23 5.39
N GLY A 103 -1.14 -9.31 6.12
CA GLY A 103 -0.02 -9.57 7.00
C GLY A 103 -0.15 -8.82 8.33
N THR A 104 0.26 -9.40 9.41
CA THR A 104 0.17 -8.76 10.74
C THR A 104 1.53 -8.40 11.28
#